data_e1374e5c69615a2603a6cea4db9917d9
#
_entry.id   e1374e5c69615a2603a6cea4db9917d9
#
_cell.length_a   1.000
_cell.length_b   1.000
_cell.length_c   1.000
_cell.angle_alpha   90.00
_cell.angle_beta   90.00
_cell.angle_gamma   90.00
#
_symmetry.space_group_name_H-M   'P 1'
#
loop_
_entity.id
_entity.type
_entity.pdbx_description
1 polymer ?
#
loop_
_entity_poly.entity_id
_entity_poly.type
_entity_poly.pdbx_seq_one_letter_code
_entity_poly.pdbx_strand_id
1 'polypeptide(L)'
;MRKPKLLLSLLMAVALTCQPSSVMARKDAKCLKPRLVVLTDIAPVNVEPDDMESMIRLLSHADLFEIEAIITTSGWNSSGGKYPQGWMDSLKTVINAYEKDVPNLMKRSGQKEFLSIEEESGKQSIGYWPSPEYLRSRIMMGSLDFGYKSLGNDNNSAGSDFIIRLADEKDERPLFIGLWGGGNTIAQAIWKIKQERSEAELEKFLKKVYIYAITDQDVAWGDRGKYTLSSHYWLRKEFGDKINFIWDESAWLSQNEIGASNWNEYAGHIQGHGNMGKIYPKNKYGVEGDTPSFLHVLPNGLNDPTVASQTGWGGYFVWDKTLDNETYCYTNTSKEAKAISQKYEKYFYDAAFNNFTARMDWAKDGKGNRNPIVIVNGKKGLEAVSIKTKAGKTVRLNALGTYDPDGDKLTYKWWYMPEAGDYKGNIKINDSDKTVSEVIIPADAKGKTIHIICEVTDNGKHNLKGYRRVIIRAK
;
A
#
# COMPACT_ATOMS: atom_id res chain seq x y z
N MET A 1 66.69 34.70 64.57
CA MET A 1 65.89 35.74 63.89
C MET A 1 65.37 35.18 62.59
N ARG A 2 64.11 34.78 62.55
CA ARG A 2 63.52 34.13 61.41
C ARG A 2 62.53 35.07 60.68
N LYS A 3 62.73 35.29 59.38
CA LYS A 3 61.85 36.10 58.51
C LYS A 3 60.61 35.29 58.13
N PRO A 4 59.39 35.86 58.06
CA PRO A 4 58.21 35.18 57.58
C PRO A 4 58.15 35.16 56.03
N LYS A 5 57.73 34.03 55.48
CA LYS A 5 57.46 33.87 54.05
C LYS A 5 56.01 34.33 53.74
N LEU A 6 55.93 35.24 52.80
CA LEU A 6 54.67 35.70 52.23
C LEU A 6 54.16 34.65 51.22
N LEU A 7 52.93 34.10 51.43
CA LEU A 7 52.28 33.20 50.50
C LEU A 7 51.41 34.04 49.58
N LEU A 8 51.75 34.04 48.29
CA LEU A 8 50.99 34.71 47.26
C LEU A 8 49.98 33.67 46.69
N SER A 9 48.67 33.81 46.97
CA SER A 9 47.63 32.98 46.43
C SER A 9 47.25 33.53 45.06
N LEU A 10 47.52 32.68 44.01
CA LEU A 10 47.16 32.93 42.64
C LEU A 10 45.73 32.43 42.42
N LEU A 11 44.76 33.33 42.29
CA LEU A 11 43.39 32.98 41.83
C LEU A 11 43.44 32.73 40.32
N MET A 12 43.30 31.45 39.91
CA MET A 12 43.03 31.06 38.51
C MET A 12 41.53 31.21 38.27
N ALA A 13 41.14 32.22 37.50
CA ALA A 13 39.80 32.33 36.95
C ALA A 13 39.65 31.33 35.79
N VAL A 14 38.88 30.25 36.01
CA VAL A 14 38.47 29.32 34.94
C VAL A 14 37.36 30.00 34.16
N ALA A 15 37.69 30.53 32.99
CA ALA A 15 36.67 30.95 32.02
C ALA A 15 36.03 29.70 31.42
N LEU A 16 34.80 29.35 31.83
CA LEU A 16 33.93 28.39 31.11
C LEU A 16 33.55 28.99 29.75
N THR A 17 34.28 28.64 28.72
CA THR A 17 33.78 28.81 27.34
C THR A 17 32.69 27.78 27.06
N CYS A 18 31.43 28.22 27.13
CA CYS A 18 30.33 27.48 26.53
C CYS A 18 30.56 27.37 25.02
N GLN A 19 31.11 26.25 24.57
CA GLN A 19 31.04 25.90 23.16
C GLN A 19 29.60 25.50 22.84
N PRO A 20 28.97 26.06 21.80
CA PRO A 20 27.68 25.57 21.38
C PRO A 20 27.86 24.12 20.87
N SER A 21 27.27 23.20 21.62
CA SER A 21 27.10 21.79 21.14
C SER A 21 26.44 21.87 19.79
N SER A 22 27.17 21.54 18.74
CA SER A 22 26.60 21.30 17.43
C SER A 22 25.57 20.16 17.56
N VAL A 23 24.31 20.52 17.65
CA VAL A 23 23.22 19.60 17.42
C VAL A 23 23.37 19.16 15.96
N MET A 24 24.08 18.04 15.76
CA MET A 24 23.99 17.34 14.49
C MET A 24 22.51 17.07 14.27
N ALA A 25 21.89 17.80 13.32
CA ALA A 25 20.59 17.47 12.80
C ALA A 25 20.68 15.99 12.39
N ARG A 26 20.01 15.09 13.12
CA ARG A 26 19.77 13.73 12.66
C ARG A 26 19.16 13.90 11.27
N LYS A 27 19.88 13.49 10.21
CA LYS A 27 19.30 13.31 8.89
C LYS A 27 18.02 12.49 9.12
N ASP A 28 16.86 13.08 8.82
CA ASP A 28 15.58 12.37 8.90
C ASP A 28 15.80 11.06 8.15
N ALA A 29 15.63 9.93 8.85
CA ALA A 29 15.78 8.62 8.22
C ALA A 29 14.76 8.56 7.09
N LYS A 30 15.22 8.40 5.85
CA LYS A 30 14.34 8.30 4.69
C LYS A 30 13.41 7.11 4.90
N CYS A 31 12.10 7.35 4.84
CA CYS A 31 11.11 6.30 4.92
C CYS A 31 11.22 5.41 3.67
N LEU A 32 11.40 4.09 3.86
CA LEU A 32 11.51 3.14 2.75
C LEU A 32 10.13 2.85 2.15
N LYS A 33 10.13 2.60 0.85
CA LYS A 33 8.92 2.16 0.15
C LYS A 33 8.50 0.76 0.60
N PRO A 34 7.20 0.41 0.63
CA PRO A 34 6.76 -0.97 0.70
C PRO A 34 7.17 -1.72 -0.58
N ARG A 35 7.58 -2.98 -0.43
CA ARG A 35 7.99 -3.87 -1.52
C ARG A 35 6.74 -4.51 -2.13
N LEU A 36 6.56 -4.35 -3.44
CA LEU A 36 5.36 -4.80 -4.16
C LEU A 36 5.70 -5.70 -5.35
N VAL A 37 5.04 -6.84 -5.41
CA VAL A 37 4.97 -7.73 -6.58
C VAL A 37 3.54 -7.72 -7.08
N VAL A 38 3.34 -7.61 -8.39
CA VAL A 38 2.02 -7.71 -9.02
C VAL A 38 2.00 -8.96 -9.91
N LEU A 39 0.97 -9.80 -9.76
CA LEU A 39 0.63 -10.90 -10.65
C LEU A 39 -0.61 -10.50 -11.45
N THR A 40 -0.46 -10.27 -12.76
CA THR A 40 -1.49 -9.68 -13.63
C THR A 40 -1.79 -10.60 -14.81
N ASP A 41 -3.05 -10.80 -15.16
CA ASP A 41 -3.47 -11.44 -16.41
C ASP A 41 -3.78 -10.41 -17.50
N ILE A 42 -3.04 -9.27 -17.46
CA ILE A 42 -3.14 -8.15 -18.40
C ILE A 42 -3.22 -8.66 -19.84
N ALA A 43 -4.34 -8.39 -20.48
CA ALA A 43 -4.62 -8.80 -21.85
C ALA A 43 -4.69 -7.59 -22.78
N PRO A 44 -4.83 -7.78 -24.09
CA PRO A 44 -5.13 -6.67 -24.97
C PRO A 44 -6.36 -5.89 -24.47
N VAL A 45 -6.30 -4.57 -24.47
CA VAL A 45 -7.31 -3.65 -23.90
C VAL A 45 -8.74 -3.82 -24.43
N ASN A 46 -8.89 -4.49 -25.57
CA ASN A 46 -10.21 -4.86 -26.10
C ASN A 46 -10.79 -6.14 -25.46
N VAL A 47 -10.00 -6.87 -24.69
CA VAL A 47 -10.38 -8.08 -23.96
C VAL A 47 -10.58 -7.75 -22.48
N GLU A 48 -9.55 -7.19 -21.86
CA GLU A 48 -9.50 -6.87 -20.42
C GLU A 48 -8.82 -5.51 -20.22
N PRO A 49 -9.59 -4.43 -20.08
CA PRO A 49 -9.01 -3.09 -19.93
C PRO A 49 -8.57 -2.74 -18.52
N ASP A 50 -9.11 -3.33 -17.46
CA ASP A 50 -8.94 -2.87 -16.08
C ASP A 50 -7.55 -3.13 -15.50
N ASP A 51 -6.88 -4.23 -15.86
CA ASP A 51 -5.44 -4.40 -15.57
C ASP A 51 -4.59 -3.26 -16.14
N MET A 52 -4.85 -2.85 -17.38
CA MET A 52 -4.16 -1.72 -18.01
C MET A 52 -4.45 -0.40 -17.27
N GLU A 53 -5.69 -0.18 -16.88
CA GLU A 53 -6.12 0.98 -16.10
C GLU A 53 -5.42 1.01 -14.74
N SER A 54 -5.44 -0.11 -14.02
CA SER A 54 -4.81 -0.29 -12.71
C SER A 54 -3.28 -0.16 -12.81
N MET A 55 -2.66 -0.67 -13.88
CA MET A 55 -1.22 -0.55 -14.09
C MET A 55 -0.79 0.90 -14.34
N ILE A 56 -1.56 1.67 -15.12
CA ILE A 56 -1.33 3.11 -15.32
C ILE A 56 -1.41 3.84 -13.99
N ARG A 57 -2.42 3.54 -13.17
CA ARG A 57 -2.54 4.14 -11.85
C ARG A 57 -1.38 3.75 -10.95
N LEU A 58 -0.97 2.48 -10.90
CA LEU A 58 0.19 2.04 -10.14
C LEU A 58 1.47 2.78 -10.55
N LEU A 59 1.76 2.88 -11.85
CA LEU A 59 2.95 3.57 -12.34
C LEU A 59 2.91 5.08 -12.10
N SER A 60 1.74 5.70 -12.07
CA SER A 60 1.59 7.11 -11.66
C SER A 60 1.90 7.33 -10.17
N HIS A 61 2.02 6.26 -9.37
CA HIS A 61 2.40 6.25 -7.97
C HIS A 61 3.72 5.48 -7.70
N ALA A 62 4.54 5.26 -8.74
CA ALA A 62 5.77 4.46 -8.60
C ALA A 62 6.80 5.06 -7.63
N ASP A 63 6.66 6.33 -7.26
CA ASP A 63 7.45 6.96 -6.19
C ASP A 63 7.08 6.47 -4.78
N LEU A 64 5.96 5.77 -4.62
CA LEU A 64 5.45 5.27 -3.33
C LEU A 64 5.68 3.75 -3.12
N PHE A 65 5.99 3.01 -4.17
CA PHE A 65 6.20 1.56 -4.13
C PHE A 65 7.58 1.18 -4.66
N GLU A 66 8.25 0.25 -3.99
CA GLU A 66 9.36 -0.49 -4.56
C GLU A 66 8.77 -1.66 -5.37
N ILE A 67 8.56 -1.40 -6.68
CA ILE A 67 7.97 -2.37 -7.60
C ILE A 67 9.04 -3.41 -7.91
N GLU A 68 9.03 -4.52 -7.16
CA GLU A 68 10.02 -5.58 -7.24
C GLU A 68 9.83 -6.47 -8.46
N ALA A 69 8.57 -6.72 -8.84
CA ALA A 69 8.25 -7.44 -10.05
C ALA A 69 6.82 -7.13 -10.52
N ILE A 70 6.64 -7.18 -11.85
CA ILE A 70 5.35 -7.25 -12.53
C ILE A 70 5.36 -8.54 -13.34
N ILE A 71 4.58 -9.51 -12.92
CA ILE A 71 4.63 -10.88 -13.43
C ILE A 71 3.32 -11.19 -14.12
N THR A 72 3.36 -11.59 -15.40
CA THR A 72 2.15 -12.04 -16.08
C THR A 72 1.77 -13.44 -15.58
N THR A 73 0.50 -13.67 -15.38
CA THR A 73 -0.05 -14.94 -14.91
C THR A 73 -1.34 -15.28 -15.64
N SER A 74 -1.76 -16.54 -15.61
CA SER A 74 -3.10 -16.90 -16.06
C SER A 74 -4.16 -16.33 -15.14
N GLY A 75 -5.31 -16.00 -15.67
CA GLY A 75 -6.49 -15.54 -14.97
C GLY A 75 -7.73 -15.82 -15.81
N TRP A 76 -8.88 -15.28 -15.44
CA TRP A 76 -10.12 -15.56 -16.17
C TRP A 76 -10.04 -15.24 -17.67
N ASN A 77 -9.26 -14.25 -18.06
CA ASN A 77 -9.13 -13.79 -19.45
C ASN A 77 -8.22 -14.65 -20.30
N SER A 78 -7.34 -15.39 -19.68
CA SER A 78 -6.37 -16.25 -20.34
C SER A 78 -6.84 -17.69 -20.50
N SER A 79 -8.15 -17.94 -20.37
CA SER A 79 -8.73 -19.27 -20.57
C SER A 79 -8.27 -19.90 -21.88
N GLY A 80 -7.26 -20.79 -21.80
CA GLY A 80 -6.65 -21.45 -22.93
C GLY A 80 -5.24 -21.00 -23.31
N GLY A 81 -4.53 -20.22 -22.48
CA GLY A 81 -3.08 -19.99 -22.58
C GLY A 81 -2.59 -19.28 -23.83
N LYS A 82 -3.43 -18.46 -24.46
CA LYS A 82 -3.18 -18.01 -25.84
C LYS A 82 -2.42 -16.69 -26.01
N TYR A 83 -2.04 -15.98 -24.94
CA TYR A 83 -1.53 -14.60 -25.06
C TYR A 83 -0.21 -14.26 -24.35
N PRO A 84 0.75 -15.18 -24.11
CA PRO A 84 1.93 -14.84 -23.31
C PRO A 84 2.72 -13.66 -23.87
N GLN A 85 2.90 -13.59 -25.20
CA GLN A 85 3.60 -12.47 -25.82
C GLN A 85 2.79 -11.18 -25.78
N GLY A 86 1.48 -11.26 -25.96
CA GLY A 86 0.59 -10.10 -25.83
C GLY A 86 0.59 -9.49 -24.43
N TRP A 87 0.71 -10.31 -23.38
CA TRP A 87 0.86 -9.82 -22.00
C TRP A 87 2.12 -9.02 -21.81
N MET A 88 3.27 -9.55 -22.23
CA MET A 88 4.55 -8.85 -22.14
C MET A 88 4.57 -7.56 -22.95
N ASP A 89 3.93 -7.54 -24.13
CA ASP A 89 3.84 -6.35 -24.98
C ASP A 89 2.92 -5.28 -24.37
N SER A 90 1.84 -5.69 -23.68
CA SER A 90 0.98 -4.78 -22.91
C SER A 90 1.77 -4.11 -21.78
N LEU A 91 2.55 -4.87 -20.99
CA LEU A 91 3.41 -4.30 -19.95
C LEU A 91 4.47 -3.36 -20.51
N LYS A 92 5.14 -3.72 -21.61
CA LYS A 92 6.09 -2.83 -22.29
C LYS A 92 5.43 -1.54 -22.76
N THR A 93 4.19 -1.62 -23.25
CA THR A 93 3.43 -0.45 -23.71
C THR A 93 3.21 0.54 -22.58
N VAL A 94 2.81 0.07 -21.38
CA VAL A 94 2.61 0.95 -20.22
C VAL A 94 3.94 1.56 -19.76
N ILE A 95 5.01 0.75 -19.67
CA ILE A 95 6.34 1.26 -19.27
C ILE A 95 6.88 2.29 -20.30
N ASN A 96 6.65 2.09 -21.58
CA ASN A 96 7.02 3.06 -22.62
C ASN A 96 6.22 4.38 -22.52
N ALA A 97 4.98 4.33 -22.04
CA ALA A 97 4.22 5.54 -21.76
C ALA A 97 4.73 6.23 -20.47
N TYR A 98 5.02 5.48 -19.42
CA TYR A 98 5.65 5.98 -18.20
C TYR A 98 7.01 6.66 -18.50
N GLU A 99 7.85 6.07 -19.35
CA GLU A 99 9.15 6.63 -19.76
C GLU A 99 9.03 8.06 -20.30
N LYS A 100 7.95 8.33 -21.03
CA LYS A 100 7.69 9.67 -21.60
C LYS A 100 7.15 10.65 -20.56
N ASP A 101 6.54 10.15 -19.49
CA ASP A 101 5.91 10.97 -18.46
C ASP A 101 6.80 11.15 -17.21
N VAL A 102 7.71 10.20 -16.92
CA VAL A 102 8.53 10.25 -15.71
C VAL A 102 9.39 11.52 -15.58
N PRO A 103 9.88 12.17 -16.64
CA PRO A 103 10.58 13.47 -16.51
C PRO A 103 9.69 14.55 -15.87
N ASN A 104 8.39 14.57 -16.17
CA ASN A 104 7.43 15.49 -15.56
C ASN A 104 7.16 15.11 -14.09
N LEU A 105 7.01 13.81 -13.78
CA LEU A 105 6.83 13.30 -12.43
C LEU A 105 8.04 13.66 -11.55
N MET A 106 9.25 13.42 -12.04
CA MET A 106 10.51 13.79 -11.38
C MET A 106 10.62 15.31 -11.17
N LYS A 107 10.28 16.11 -12.18
CA LYS A 107 10.26 17.56 -12.09
C LYS A 107 9.34 18.02 -10.94
N ARG A 108 8.15 17.42 -10.80
CA ARG A 108 7.20 17.77 -9.73
C ARG A 108 7.70 17.41 -8.35
N SER A 109 8.38 16.27 -8.20
CA SER A 109 8.96 15.82 -6.93
C SER A 109 10.32 16.44 -6.61
N GLY A 110 10.98 17.06 -7.61
CA GLY A 110 12.33 17.63 -7.46
C GLY A 110 13.46 16.62 -7.62
N GLN A 111 13.18 15.39 -8.09
CA GLN A 111 14.20 14.41 -8.47
C GLN A 111 14.89 14.87 -9.76
N LYS A 112 16.23 14.84 -9.78
CA LYS A 112 17.02 15.34 -10.89
C LYS A 112 17.54 14.25 -11.82
N GLU A 113 17.82 13.09 -11.27
CA GLU A 113 18.46 11.95 -11.95
C GLU A 113 17.94 10.63 -11.42
N PHE A 114 18.13 9.58 -12.18
CA PHE A 114 17.93 8.21 -11.72
C PHE A 114 19.19 7.72 -11.01
N LEU A 115 19.00 6.80 -10.08
CA LEU A 115 20.08 5.99 -9.53
C LEU A 115 20.58 4.99 -10.58
N SER A 116 21.73 4.37 -10.37
CA SER A 116 22.14 3.22 -11.18
C SER A 116 21.17 2.04 -10.98
N ILE A 117 21.09 1.13 -11.94
CA ILE A 117 20.21 -0.07 -11.82
C ILE A 117 20.55 -0.91 -10.58
N GLU A 118 21.81 -0.96 -10.20
CA GLU A 118 22.25 -1.66 -8.98
C GLU A 118 21.69 -0.99 -7.72
N GLU A 119 21.76 0.34 -7.64
CA GLU A 119 21.22 1.11 -6.52
C GLU A 119 19.68 1.07 -6.49
N GLU A 120 19.00 1.12 -7.65
CA GLU A 120 17.55 0.97 -7.76
C GLU A 120 17.08 -0.42 -7.33
N SER A 121 17.90 -1.44 -7.54
CA SER A 121 17.64 -2.82 -7.09
C SER A 121 17.85 -3.01 -5.58
N GLY A 122 18.36 -1.99 -4.90
CA GLY A 122 18.44 -1.93 -3.45
C GLY A 122 17.20 -1.31 -2.83
N LYS A 123 17.34 -0.76 -1.62
CA LYS A 123 16.23 -0.16 -0.87
C LYS A 123 15.87 1.24 -1.37
N GLN A 124 14.70 1.39 -1.95
CA GLN A 124 14.20 2.68 -2.42
C GLN A 124 13.46 3.46 -1.33
N SER A 125 13.63 4.79 -1.33
CA SER A 125 12.93 5.70 -0.42
C SER A 125 11.63 6.23 -1.03
N ILE A 126 10.61 6.47 -0.20
CA ILE A 126 9.37 7.14 -0.63
C ILE A 126 9.73 8.49 -1.29
N GLY A 127 9.08 8.78 -2.41
CA GLY A 127 9.30 9.97 -3.24
C GLY A 127 10.32 9.77 -4.37
N TYR A 128 10.98 8.62 -4.47
CA TYR A 128 11.89 8.31 -5.57
C TYR A 128 11.15 7.66 -6.75
N TRP A 129 11.28 8.22 -7.94
CA TRP A 129 10.74 7.68 -9.20
C TRP A 129 11.73 6.71 -9.82
N PRO A 130 11.38 5.43 -10.01
CA PRO A 130 12.27 4.44 -10.62
C PRO A 130 12.49 4.72 -12.10
N SER A 131 13.63 4.29 -12.63
CA SER A 131 13.93 4.41 -14.05
C SER A 131 13.06 3.45 -14.88
N PRO A 132 12.72 3.80 -16.13
CA PRO A 132 12.04 2.88 -17.04
C PRO A 132 12.84 1.60 -17.30
N GLU A 133 14.17 1.70 -17.30
CA GLU A 133 15.07 0.56 -17.45
C GLU A 133 14.94 -0.42 -16.26
N TYR A 134 14.93 0.10 -15.03
CA TYR A 134 14.64 -0.71 -13.84
C TYR A 134 13.29 -1.41 -13.99
N LEU A 135 12.21 -0.71 -14.32
CA LEU A 135 10.89 -1.31 -14.48
C LEU A 135 10.85 -2.39 -15.57
N ARG A 136 11.55 -2.18 -16.71
CA ARG A 136 11.69 -3.20 -17.76
C ARG A 136 12.43 -4.44 -17.28
N SER A 137 13.38 -4.30 -16.37
CA SER A 137 14.09 -5.44 -15.77
C SER A 137 13.21 -6.26 -14.81
N ARG A 138 12.06 -5.71 -14.38
CA ARG A 138 11.14 -6.30 -13.41
C ARG A 138 9.93 -6.98 -14.03
N ILE A 139 9.74 -6.93 -15.35
CA ILE A 139 8.65 -7.65 -16.02
C ILE A 139 9.10 -9.05 -16.42
N MET A 140 8.25 -10.04 -16.14
CA MET A 140 8.54 -11.44 -16.46
C MET A 140 7.30 -12.31 -16.59
N MET A 141 7.50 -13.51 -17.12
CA MET A 141 6.42 -14.51 -17.24
C MET A 141 6.27 -15.31 -15.95
N GLY A 142 5.04 -15.48 -15.51
CA GLY A 142 4.65 -16.40 -14.46
C GLY A 142 3.99 -17.66 -15.02
N SER A 143 3.06 -18.24 -14.26
CA SER A 143 2.35 -19.44 -14.66
C SER A 143 1.39 -19.17 -15.83
N LEU A 144 1.32 -20.14 -16.77
CA LEU A 144 0.41 -20.13 -17.91
C LEU A 144 -0.86 -20.95 -17.65
N ASP A 145 -0.90 -21.68 -16.54
CA ASP A 145 -1.98 -22.59 -16.17
C ASP A 145 -2.64 -22.18 -14.85
N PHE A 146 -3.78 -22.81 -14.58
CA PHE A 146 -4.61 -22.56 -13.41
C PHE A 146 -4.53 -23.67 -12.38
N GLY A 147 -4.78 -23.29 -11.14
CA GLY A 147 -5.22 -24.16 -10.09
C GLY A 147 -4.17 -25.08 -9.53
N TYR A 148 -4.59 -25.82 -8.52
CA TYR A 148 -3.74 -26.71 -7.76
C TYR A 148 -3.11 -27.84 -8.60
N LYS A 149 -3.82 -28.37 -9.59
CA LYS A 149 -3.32 -29.47 -10.43
C LYS A 149 -2.13 -29.06 -11.32
N SER A 150 -1.95 -27.78 -11.51
CA SER A 150 -0.82 -27.22 -12.29
C SER A 150 0.37 -26.83 -11.43
N LEU A 151 0.46 -27.33 -10.20
CA LEU A 151 1.67 -27.21 -9.35
C LEU A 151 2.53 -28.47 -9.54
N GLY A 152 3.85 -28.30 -9.56
CA GLY A 152 4.77 -29.43 -9.68
C GLY A 152 6.17 -29.07 -10.15
N ASN A 153 7.06 -30.07 -10.22
CA ASN A 153 8.48 -29.88 -10.57
C ASN A 153 8.71 -29.20 -11.92
N ASP A 154 7.85 -29.48 -12.91
CA ASP A 154 8.00 -28.98 -14.28
C ASP A 154 7.27 -27.63 -14.49
N ASN A 155 6.64 -27.08 -13.46
CA ASN A 155 5.79 -25.89 -13.54
C ASN A 155 6.45 -24.63 -12.95
N ASN A 156 7.76 -24.65 -12.71
CA ASN A 156 8.50 -23.46 -12.31
C ASN A 156 8.49 -22.44 -13.45
N SER A 157 8.29 -21.19 -13.10
CA SER A 157 8.34 -20.06 -14.02
C SER A 157 9.42 -19.08 -13.60
N ALA A 158 9.83 -18.20 -14.51
CA ALA A 158 10.74 -17.10 -14.16
C ALA A 158 10.17 -16.26 -12.99
N GLY A 159 8.85 -16.05 -12.97
CA GLY A 159 8.16 -15.32 -11.92
C GLY A 159 8.18 -16.05 -10.58
N SER A 160 7.87 -17.36 -10.54
CA SER A 160 7.88 -18.11 -9.28
C SER A 160 9.28 -18.18 -8.65
N ASP A 161 10.31 -18.39 -9.48
CA ASP A 161 11.69 -18.40 -9.02
C ASP A 161 12.17 -17.02 -8.57
N PHE A 162 11.69 -15.96 -9.21
CA PHE A 162 12.03 -14.59 -8.80
C PHE A 162 11.42 -14.22 -7.45
N ILE A 163 10.17 -14.58 -7.19
CA ILE A 163 9.52 -14.38 -5.88
C ILE A 163 10.33 -15.07 -4.77
N ILE A 164 10.83 -16.28 -5.01
CA ILE A 164 11.70 -16.99 -4.06
C ILE A 164 12.96 -16.18 -3.78
N ARG A 165 13.64 -15.68 -4.81
CA ARG A 165 14.85 -14.86 -4.66
C ARG A 165 14.59 -13.59 -3.86
N LEU A 166 13.50 -12.87 -4.15
CA LEU A 166 13.10 -11.65 -3.42
C LEU A 166 12.85 -11.93 -1.93
N ALA A 167 12.24 -13.07 -1.63
CA ALA A 167 11.99 -13.46 -0.24
C ALA A 167 13.27 -13.89 0.50
N ASP A 168 14.25 -14.44 -0.22
CA ASP A 168 15.55 -14.86 0.33
C ASP A 168 16.50 -13.69 0.61
N GLU A 169 16.23 -12.51 0.06
CA GLU A 169 17.05 -11.33 0.32
C GLU A 169 17.09 -10.97 1.81
N LYS A 170 18.22 -10.36 2.24
CA LYS A 170 18.43 -9.85 3.60
C LYS A 170 17.62 -8.57 3.89
N ASP A 171 16.45 -8.45 3.29
CA ASP A 171 15.52 -7.36 3.55
C ASP A 171 14.38 -7.87 4.42
N GLU A 172 14.25 -7.34 5.63
CA GLU A 172 13.22 -7.76 6.59
C GLU A 172 11.85 -7.13 6.32
N ARG A 173 11.74 -6.23 5.34
CA ARG A 173 10.44 -5.65 4.97
C ARG A 173 9.53 -6.73 4.39
N PRO A 174 8.23 -6.67 4.69
CA PRO A 174 7.24 -7.52 4.03
C PRO A 174 7.31 -7.43 2.50
N LEU A 175 7.03 -8.55 1.82
CA LEU A 175 6.84 -8.62 0.39
C LEU A 175 5.35 -8.75 0.10
N PHE A 176 4.74 -7.67 -0.36
CA PHE A 176 3.32 -7.63 -0.71
C PHE A 176 3.13 -8.14 -2.14
N ILE A 177 2.18 -9.04 -2.32
CA ILE A 177 1.87 -9.66 -3.61
C ILE A 177 0.39 -9.42 -3.93
N GLY A 178 0.13 -8.55 -4.90
CA GLY A 178 -1.20 -8.32 -5.46
C GLY A 178 -1.50 -9.33 -6.56
N LEU A 179 -2.57 -10.10 -6.39
CA LEU A 179 -3.07 -11.01 -7.42
C LEU A 179 -4.21 -10.33 -8.18
N TRP A 180 -3.94 -9.88 -9.38
CA TRP A 180 -4.91 -9.28 -10.29
C TRP A 180 -5.56 -10.35 -11.19
N GLY A 181 -4.80 -11.40 -11.49
CA GLY A 181 -5.26 -12.65 -12.08
C GLY A 181 -5.15 -13.83 -11.11
N GLY A 182 -4.82 -15.01 -11.59
CA GLY A 182 -4.65 -16.21 -10.79
C GLY A 182 -3.38 -16.19 -9.95
N GLY A 183 -3.38 -16.92 -8.85
CA GLY A 183 -2.28 -17.03 -7.89
C GLY A 183 -1.37 -18.24 -8.10
N ASN A 184 -1.49 -18.97 -9.21
CA ASN A 184 -0.70 -20.18 -9.43
C ASN A 184 0.83 -19.93 -9.37
N THR A 185 1.30 -18.76 -9.81
CA THR A 185 2.72 -18.39 -9.76
C THR A 185 3.27 -18.34 -8.34
N ILE A 186 2.57 -17.68 -7.39
CA ILE A 186 3.00 -17.66 -5.99
C ILE A 186 2.78 -19.02 -5.32
N ALA A 187 1.72 -19.72 -5.66
CA ALA A 187 1.49 -21.07 -5.17
C ALA A 187 2.60 -22.03 -5.59
N GLN A 188 3.09 -21.95 -6.84
CA GLN A 188 4.25 -22.72 -7.32
C GLN A 188 5.53 -22.38 -6.55
N ALA A 189 5.79 -21.11 -6.24
CA ALA A 189 6.91 -20.71 -5.42
C ALA A 189 6.86 -21.35 -4.02
N ILE A 190 5.70 -21.30 -3.37
CA ILE A 190 5.49 -21.91 -2.05
C ILE A 190 5.57 -23.44 -2.11
N TRP A 191 4.98 -24.04 -3.17
CA TRP A 191 5.05 -25.47 -3.39
C TRP A 191 6.51 -25.94 -3.51
N LYS A 192 7.33 -25.26 -4.31
CA LYS A 192 8.76 -25.56 -4.49
C LYS A 192 9.51 -25.48 -3.17
N ILE A 193 9.35 -24.39 -2.41
CA ILE A 193 10.00 -24.23 -1.10
C ILE A 193 9.58 -25.37 -0.16
N LYS A 194 8.30 -25.76 -0.15
CA LYS A 194 7.79 -26.87 0.67
C LYS A 194 8.47 -28.21 0.31
N GLN A 195 8.82 -28.42 -0.96
CA GLN A 195 9.48 -29.67 -1.39
C GLN A 195 10.98 -29.65 -1.12
N GLU A 196 11.65 -28.50 -1.25
CA GLU A 196 13.10 -28.40 -1.32
C GLU A 196 13.76 -27.93 0.00
N ARG A 197 12.97 -27.36 0.91
CA ARG A 197 13.49 -26.70 2.13
C ARG A 197 12.91 -27.27 3.41
N SER A 198 13.56 -26.93 4.52
CA SER A 198 13.06 -27.25 5.86
C SER A 198 11.76 -26.52 6.20
N GLU A 199 10.97 -27.05 7.13
CA GLU A 199 9.74 -26.41 7.64
C GLU A 199 10.02 -25.01 8.21
N ALA A 200 11.15 -24.81 8.88
CA ALA A 200 11.55 -23.51 9.42
C ALA A 200 11.80 -22.46 8.33
N GLU A 201 12.41 -22.86 7.21
CA GLU A 201 12.61 -21.96 6.06
C GLU A 201 11.30 -21.65 5.35
N LEU A 202 10.41 -22.65 5.22
CA LEU A 202 9.06 -22.43 4.69
C LEU A 202 8.28 -21.45 5.58
N GLU A 203 8.29 -21.64 6.90
CA GLU A 203 7.63 -20.68 7.82
C GLU A 203 8.21 -19.29 7.75
N LYS A 204 9.53 -19.15 7.58
CA LYS A 204 10.18 -17.86 7.38
C LYS A 204 9.69 -17.18 6.11
N PHE A 205 9.57 -17.94 5.01
CA PHE A 205 9.04 -17.44 3.74
C PHE A 205 7.57 -16.97 3.90
N LEU A 206 6.70 -17.80 4.48
CA LEU A 206 5.28 -17.49 4.67
C LEU A 206 5.06 -16.24 5.53
N LYS A 207 5.88 -16.04 6.56
CA LYS A 207 5.83 -14.83 7.41
C LYS A 207 6.22 -13.55 6.67
N LYS A 208 7.04 -13.65 5.64
CA LYS A 208 7.51 -12.49 4.86
C LYS A 208 6.55 -12.07 3.76
N VAL A 209 5.73 -12.99 3.26
CA VAL A 209 4.85 -12.82 2.10
C VAL A 209 3.44 -12.45 2.55
N TYR A 210 2.88 -11.39 1.96
CA TYR A 210 1.52 -10.88 2.21
C TYR A 210 0.76 -10.86 0.89
N ILE A 211 -0.25 -11.71 0.76
CA ILE A 211 -1.01 -11.91 -0.48
C ILE A 211 -2.33 -11.15 -0.39
N TYR A 212 -2.64 -10.39 -1.43
CA TYR A 212 -3.95 -9.78 -1.63
C TYR A 212 -4.53 -10.26 -2.96
N ALA A 213 -5.58 -11.05 -2.91
CA ALA A 213 -6.25 -11.61 -4.09
C ALA A 213 -7.51 -10.80 -4.44
N ILE A 214 -7.54 -10.27 -5.67
CA ILE A 214 -8.74 -9.71 -6.28
C ILE A 214 -9.60 -10.88 -6.73
N THR A 215 -10.57 -11.23 -5.90
CA THR A 215 -11.37 -12.47 -6.00
C THR A 215 -10.52 -13.75 -6.14
N ASP A 216 -11.10 -14.85 -6.58
CA ASP A 216 -10.37 -16.09 -6.90
C ASP A 216 -10.43 -16.34 -8.41
N GLN A 217 -9.42 -15.84 -9.12
CA GLN A 217 -9.27 -15.95 -10.56
C GLN A 217 -8.39 -17.13 -11.00
N ASP A 218 -7.97 -17.99 -10.07
CA ASP A 218 -7.07 -19.12 -10.36
C ASP A 218 -7.82 -20.37 -10.84
N VAL A 219 -8.85 -20.15 -11.66
CA VAL A 219 -9.64 -21.16 -12.36
C VAL A 219 -10.04 -20.63 -13.73
N ALA A 220 -10.30 -21.52 -14.68
CA ALA A 220 -10.83 -21.11 -15.98
C ALA A 220 -12.19 -20.41 -15.83
N TRP A 221 -12.52 -19.51 -16.74
CA TRP A 221 -13.78 -18.75 -16.70
C TRP A 221 -15.04 -19.63 -16.55
N GLY A 222 -15.06 -20.80 -17.20
CA GLY A 222 -16.16 -21.78 -17.09
C GLY A 222 -16.24 -22.50 -15.73
N ASP A 223 -15.20 -22.41 -14.92
CA ASP A 223 -15.10 -23.05 -13.61
C ASP A 223 -15.21 -22.06 -12.44
N ARG A 224 -15.64 -20.83 -12.70
CA ARG A 224 -15.86 -19.83 -11.65
C ARG A 224 -16.76 -20.37 -10.54
N GLY A 225 -16.38 -20.13 -9.30
CA GLY A 225 -17.08 -20.66 -8.13
C GLY A 225 -16.70 -22.09 -7.73
N LYS A 226 -15.89 -22.80 -8.54
CA LYS A 226 -15.34 -24.11 -8.18
C LYS A 226 -14.01 -23.94 -7.42
N TYR A 227 -14.07 -23.24 -6.31
CA TYR A 227 -12.90 -22.77 -5.54
C TYR A 227 -11.93 -23.90 -5.16
N THR A 228 -12.41 -25.13 -4.96
CA THR A 228 -11.55 -26.28 -4.62
C THR A 228 -10.59 -26.70 -5.74
N LEU A 229 -10.74 -26.18 -6.96
CA LEU A 229 -9.81 -26.38 -8.07
C LEU A 229 -8.64 -25.38 -8.02
N SER A 230 -8.84 -24.25 -7.35
CA SER A 230 -7.89 -23.14 -7.30
C SER A 230 -6.66 -23.49 -6.43
N SER A 231 -5.50 -22.95 -6.82
CA SER A 231 -4.32 -22.98 -5.95
C SER A 231 -4.47 -22.07 -4.73
N HIS A 232 -5.33 -21.03 -4.77
CA HIS A 232 -5.68 -20.22 -3.61
C HIS A 232 -6.33 -21.09 -2.49
N TYR A 233 -7.21 -22.02 -2.88
CA TYR A 233 -7.80 -22.98 -1.94
C TYR A 233 -6.72 -23.85 -1.30
N TRP A 234 -5.80 -24.40 -2.11
CA TRP A 234 -4.69 -25.19 -1.60
C TRP A 234 -3.84 -24.40 -0.61
N LEU A 235 -3.47 -23.16 -0.93
CA LEU A 235 -2.72 -22.29 -0.03
C LEU A 235 -3.42 -22.12 1.33
N ARG A 236 -4.72 -21.79 1.32
CA ARG A 236 -5.49 -21.58 2.54
C ARG A 236 -5.70 -22.88 3.32
N LYS A 237 -5.96 -23.99 2.62
CA LYS A 237 -6.19 -25.31 3.22
C LYS A 237 -4.93 -25.87 3.89
N GLU A 238 -3.78 -25.73 3.24
CA GLU A 238 -2.50 -26.26 3.69
C GLU A 238 -1.89 -25.43 4.82
N PHE A 239 -1.96 -24.09 4.72
CA PHE A 239 -1.22 -23.23 5.63
C PHE A 239 -2.09 -22.51 6.65
N GLY A 240 -3.40 -22.38 6.43
CA GLY A 240 -4.34 -21.78 7.38
C GLY A 240 -3.90 -20.37 7.80
N ASP A 241 -3.75 -20.16 9.10
CA ASP A 241 -3.31 -18.89 9.69
C ASP A 241 -1.80 -18.62 9.60
N LYS A 242 -1.02 -19.58 9.09
CA LYS A 242 0.43 -19.39 8.84
C LYS A 242 0.71 -18.56 7.58
N ILE A 243 -0.28 -18.39 6.68
CA ILE A 243 -0.16 -17.57 5.47
C ILE A 243 -0.93 -16.26 5.61
N ASN A 244 -0.29 -15.14 5.27
CA ASN A 244 -0.96 -13.83 5.25
C ASN A 244 -1.73 -13.69 3.94
N PHE A 245 -3.02 -14.01 3.95
CA PHE A 245 -3.87 -14.04 2.77
C PHE A 245 -5.12 -13.18 2.96
N ILE A 246 -5.31 -12.22 2.05
CA ILE A 246 -6.54 -11.44 1.91
C ILE A 246 -7.27 -11.93 0.65
N TRP A 247 -8.56 -12.22 0.78
CA TRP A 247 -9.46 -12.48 -0.34
C TRP A 247 -10.52 -11.39 -0.41
N ASP A 248 -10.41 -10.53 -1.40
CA ASP A 248 -11.32 -9.41 -1.63
C ASP A 248 -12.46 -9.80 -2.59
N GLU A 249 -13.70 -9.59 -2.13
CA GLU A 249 -14.94 -9.75 -2.92
C GLU A 249 -15.80 -8.48 -2.93
N SER A 250 -15.31 -7.40 -2.37
CA SER A 250 -16.07 -6.16 -2.24
C SER A 250 -15.37 -4.95 -2.86
N ALA A 251 -14.10 -4.74 -2.53
CA ALA A 251 -13.43 -3.51 -2.92
C ALA A 251 -13.24 -3.41 -4.45
N TRP A 252 -12.91 -4.52 -5.11
CA TRP A 252 -12.76 -4.54 -6.56
C TRP A 252 -14.10 -4.27 -7.28
N LEU A 253 -15.22 -4.83 -6.79
CA LEU A 253 -16.55 -4.57 -7.35
C LEU A 253 -16.96 -3.12 -7.17
N SER A 254 -16.77 -2.57 -5.96
CA SER A 254 -17.09 -1.16 -5.69
C SER A 254 -16.23 -0.24 -6.53
N GLN A 255 -14.94 -0.54 -6.71
CA GLN A 255 -14.05 0.24 -7.58
C GLN A 255 -14.58 0.24 -9.02
N ASN A 256 -14.92 -0.94 -9.56
CA ASN A 256 -15.49 -1.07 -10.89
C ASN A 256 -16.80 -0.30 -11.07
N GLU A 257 -17.75 -0.48 -10.15
CA GLU A 257 -19.09 0.12 -10.23
C GLU A 257 -19.05 1.64 -10.05
N ILE A 258 -18.34 2.13 -9.03
CA ILE A 258 -18.23 3.57 -8.78
C ILE A 258 -17.41 4.23 -9.90
N GLY A 259 -16.31 3.61 -10.35
CA GLY A 259 -15.51 4.09 -11.46
C GLY A 259 -16.30 4.20 -12.75
N ALA A 260 -17.10 3.18 -13.07
CA ALA A 260 -17.97 3.21 -14.25
C ALA A 260 -19.03 4.32 -14.16
N SER A 261 -19.63 4.53 -12.97
CA SER A 261 -20.58 5.62 -12.75
C SER A 261 -19.93 7.01 -12.78
N ASN A 262 -18.63 7.09 -12.47
CA ASN A 262 -17.82 8.32 -12.46
C ASN A 262 -16.98 8.50 -13.75
N TRP A 263 -17.32 7.80 -14.81
CA TRP A 263 -16.50 7.75 -16.04
C TRP A 263 -16.20 9.11 -16.66
N ASN A 264 -17.11 10.06 -16.56
CA ASN A 264 -16.88 11.41 -17.07
C ASN A 264 -15.67 12.11 -16.42
N GLU A 265 -15.43 11.85 -15.12
CA GLU A 265 -14.26 12.36 -14.41
C GLU A 265 -12.97 11.68 -14.89
N TYR A 266 -13.01 10.36 -15.14
CA TYR A 266 -11.89 9.64 -15.77
C TYR A 266 -11.59 10.19 -17.16
N ALA A 267 -12.61 10.39 -18.00
CA ALA A 267 -12.44 10.97 -19.32
C ALA A 267 -11.89 12.41 -19.28
N GLY A 268 -12.30 13.19 -18.27
CA GLY A 268 -11.88 14.58 -18.12
C GLY A 268 -10.49 14.77 -17.49
N HIS A 269 -10.12 13.89 -16.55
CA HIS A 269 -8.95 14.09 -15.69
C HIS A 269 -7.84 13.05 -15.87
N ILE A 270 -8.13 11.89 -16.42
CA ILE A 270 -7.16 10.81 -16.60
C ILE A 270 -6.81 10.64 -18.07
N GLN A 271 -7.82 10.37 -18.91
CA GLN A 271 -7.58 10.21 -20.34
C GLN A 271 -6.97 11.48 -20.96
N GLY A 272 -5.90 11.30 -21.74
CA GLY A 272 -5.18 12.42 -22.37
C GLY A 272 -4.26 13.22 -21.46
N HIS A 273 -4.17 12.90 -20.15
CA HIS A 273 -3.19 13.49 -19.23
C HIS A 273 -1.88 12.70 -19.27
N GLY A 274 -0.86 13.29 -19.89
CA GLY A 274 0.40 12.60 -20.16
C GLY A 274 0.28 11.51 -21.22
N ASN A 275 1.34 10.72 -21.37
CA ASN A 275 1.36 9.60 -22.32
C ASN A 275 0.68 8.36 -21.72
N MET A 276 0.75 8.16 -20.41
CA MET A 276 -0.01 7.13 -19.73
C MET A 276 -1.52 7.37 -19.90
N GLY A 277 -1.99 8.59 -19.72
CA GLY A 277 -3.39 8.93 -19.94
C GLY A 277 -3.87 8.78 -21.38
N LYS A 278 -2.97 8.94 -22.38
CA LYS A 278 -3.32 8.70 -23.79
C LYS A 278 -3.64 7.23 -24.11
N ILE A 279 -3.03 6.30 -23.37
CA ILE A 279 -3.25 4.87 -23.53
C ILE A 279 -4.24 4.30 -22.51
N TYR A 280 -4.79 5.15 -21.63
CA TYR A 280 -5.79 4.73 -20.64
C TYR A 280 -7.05 4.25 -21.36
N PRO A 281 -7.47 2.99 -21.20
CA PRO A 281 -8.55 2.39 -21.95
C PRO A 281 -9.89 3.10 -21.72
N LYS A 282 -10.86 2.83 -22.59
CA LYS A 282 -12.26 3.18 -22.35
C LYS A 282 -12.88 2.09 -21.46
N ASN A 283 -13.69 2.54 -20.50
CA ASN A 283 -14.48 1.62 -19.69
C ASN A 283 -15.28 0.63 -20.58
N LYS A 284 -15.17 -0.65 -20.23
CA LYS A 284 -15.88 -1.72 -20.93
C LYS A 284 -16.65 -2.65 -19.99
N TYR A 285 -16.02 -3.12 -18.93
CA TYR A 285 -16.60 -4.09 -17.99
C TYR A 285 -16.63 -3.56 -16.53
N GLY A 286 -15.93 -2.52 -16.27
CA GLY A 286 -15.71 -1.88 -15.00
C GLY A 286 -14.50 -0.99 -15.09
N VAL A 287 -14.09 -0.34 -14.01
CA VAL A 287 -12.95 0.58 -14.00
C VAL A 287 -12.01 0.22 -12.86
N GLU A 288 -10.75 -0.12 -13.22
CA GLU A 288 -9.66 -0.32 -12.25
C GLU A 288 -9.95 -1.41 -11.18
N GLY A 289 -10.49 -2.56 -11.58
CA GLY A 289 -10.84 -3.63 -10.64
C GLY A 289 -9.70 -4.10 -9.74
N ASP A 290 -8.45 -4.04 -10.21
CA ASP A 290 -7.27 -4.53 -9.50
C ASP A 290 -6.63 -3.50 -8.56
N THR A 291 -7.02 -2.24 -8.72
CA THR A 291 -6.49 -1.10 -7.97
C THR A 291 -6.57 -1.26 -6.44
N PRO A 292 -7.61 -1.82 -5.81
CA PRO A 292 -7.67 -2.00 -4.37
C PRO A 292 -6.48 -2.76 -3.77
N SER A 293 -5.88 -3.69 -4.50
CA SER A 293 -4.75 -4.51 -4.04
C SER A 293 -3.54 -3.66 -3.65
N PHE A 294 -3.13 -2.71 -4.47
CA PHE A 294 -2.02 -1.82 -4.12
C PHE A 294 -2.45 -0.59 -3.32
N LEU A 295 -3.71 -0.17 -3.39
CA LEU A 295 -4.23 0.85 -2.47
C LEU A 295 -4.22 0.39 -1.02
N HIS A 296 -4.35 -0.92 -0.75
CA HIS A 296 -4.15 -1.51 0.58
C HIS A 296 -2.73 -1.27 1.11
N VAL A 297 -1.76 -1.29 0.22
CA VAL A 297 -0.32 -1.14 0.53
C VAL A 297 0.16 0.31 0.46
N LEU A 298 -0.63 1.21 -0.15
CA LEU A 298 -0.24 2.60 -0.39
C LEU A 298 0.05 3.35 0.93
N PRO A 299 1.28 3.93 1.08
CA PRO A 299 1.72 4.53 2.32
C PRO A 299 1.14 5.95 2.51
N ASN A 300 -0.09 6.05 2.98
CA ASN A 300 -0.79 7.32 3.22
C ASN A 300 -1.05 7.66 4.70
N GLY A 301 -0.61 6.82 5.63
CA GLY A 301 -0.79 7.01 7.07
C GLY A 301 -2.13 6.53 7.63
N LEU A 302 -2.99 5.92 6.80
CA LEU A 302 -4.31 5.45 7.18
C LEU A 302 -4.29 4.04 7.78
N ASN A 303 -3.54 3.11 7.21
CA ASN A 303 -3.43 1.73 7.69
C ASN A 303 -1.99 1.23 7.68
N ASP A 304 -1.76 0.17 8.42
CA ASP A 304 -0.59 -0.70 8.33
C ASP A 304 -0.97 -1.90 7.46
N PRO A 305 -0.39 -2.07 6.26
CA PRO A 305 -0.79 -3.14 5.35
C PRO A 305 -0.48 -4.55 5.87
N THR A 306 0.34 -4.69 6.91
CA THR A 306 0.60 -5.98 7.56
C THR A 306 -0.53 -6.39 8.51
N VAL A 307 -1.47 -5.49 8.80
CA VAL A 307 -2.60 -5.72 9.69
C VAL A 307 -3.89 -5.63 8.88
N ALA A 308 -4.28 -6.73 8.26
CA ALA A 308 -5.41 -6.79 7.32
C ALA A 308 -6.75 -6.24 7.88
N SER A 309 -6.96 -6.32 9.20
CA SER A 309 -8.13 -5.72 9.87
C SER A 309 -8.11 -4.20 9.99
N GLN A 310 -7.00 -3.54 9.63
CA GLN A 310 -6.95 -2.09 9.56
C GLN A 310 -7.48 -1.62 8.20
N THR A 311 -8.67 -1.05 8.23
CA THR A 311 -9.31 -0.49 7.05
C THR A 311 -8.50 0.64 6.43
N GLY A 312 -8.37 0.63 5.11
CA GLY A 312 -7.69 1.63 4.30
C GLY A 312 -8.41 1.84 2.97
N TRP A 313 -7.71 2.41 2.00
CA TRP A 313 -8.25 2.61 0.65
C TRP A 313 -8.46 1.29 -0.12
N GLY A 314 -7.81 0.21 0.29
CA GLY A 314 -7.95 -1.11 -0.34
C GLY A 314 -9.03 -2.00 0.29
N GLY A 315 -9.93 -1.46 1.12
CA GLY A 315 -11.07 -2.20 1.68
C GLY A 315 -10.98 -2.50 3.17
N TYR A 316 -11.96 -3.26 3.66
CA TYR A 316 -12.08 -3.75 5.04
C TYR A 316 -12.17 -5.27 5.02
N PHE A 317 -11.46 -5.93 5.91
CA PHE A 317 -11.40 -7.39 5.99
C PHE A 317 -11.49 -7.89 7.42
N VAL A 318 -12.11 -9.05 7.58
CA VAL A 318 -12.19 -9.78 8.85
C VAL A 318 -11.67 -11.20 8.63
N TRP A 319 -11.13 -11.81 9.67
CA TRP A 319 -10.82 -13.23 9.65
C TRP A 319 -12.11 -14.02 9.69
N ASP A 320 -12.49 -14.63 8.58
CA ASP A 320 -13.77 -15.31 8.44
C ASP A 320 -13.66 -16.50 7.49
N LYS A 321 -14.71 -17.31 7.47
CA LYS A 321 -14.89 -18.43 6.56
C LYS A 321 -15.08 -17.91 5.14
N THR A 322 -14.39 -18.52 4.20
CA THR A 322 -14.42 -18.11 2.79
C THR A 322 -15.58 -18.74 2.02
N LEU A 323 -15.76 -18.33 0.75
CA LEU A 323 -16.81 -18.84 -0.13
C LEU A 323 -16.66 -20.33 -0.49
N ASP A 324 -15.49 -20.94 -0.30
CA ASP A 324 -15.30 -22.39 -0.44
C ASP A 324 -15.94 -23.21 0.70
N ASN A 325 -16.41 -22.55 1.76
CA ASN A 325 -17.02 -23.13 2.96
C ASN A 325 -16.13 -24.08 3.79
N GLU A 326 -14.83 -24.10 3.53
CA GLU A 326 -13.88 -24.97 4.21
C GLU A 326 -12.69 -24.21 4.83
N THR A 327 -12.22 -23.15 4.15
CA THR A 327 -11.02 -22.41 4.57
C THR A 327 -11.34 -21.08 5.23
N TYR A 328 -10.34 -20.49 5.89
CA TYR A 328 -10.42 -19.19 6.54
C TYR A 328 -9.27 -18.30 6.06
N CYS A 329 -9.54 -17.02 5.89
CA CYS A 329 -8.54 -15.98 5.70
C CYS A 329 -9.13 -14.62 6.06
N TYR A 330 -8.36 -13.55 5.90
CA TYR A 330 -8.95 -12.21 5.92
C TYR A 330 -9.77 -11.98 4.66
N THR A 331 -11.06 -11.68 4.83
CA THR A 331 -11.99 -11.54 3.69
C THR A 331 -13.13 -10.57 4.01
N ASN A 332 -13.84 -10.13 2.98
CA ASN A 332 -15.05 -9.32 3.04
C ASN A 332 -16.25 -10.03 2.37
N THR A 333 -16.24 -11.36 2.36
CA THR A 333 -17.26 -12.18 1.68
C THR A 333 -18.57 -12.29 2.46
N SER A 334 -18.55 -12.22 3.80
CA SER A 334 -19.78 -12.25 4.59
C SER A 334 -20.62 -10.98 4.38
N LYS A 335 -21.93 -11.09 4.55
CA LYS A 335 -22.87 -9.96 4.37
C LYS A 335 -22.48 -8.74 5.21
N GLU A 336 -22.11 -8.98 6.46
CA GLU A 336 -21.71 -7.96 7.43
C GLU A 336 -20.39 -7.30 7.03
N ALA A 337 -19.37 -8.10 6.72
CA ALA A 337 -18.07 -7.59 6.31
C ALA A 337 -18.17 -6.81 5.00
N LYS A 338 -18.95 -7.32 4.03
CA LYS A 338 -19.19 -6.64 2.75
C LYS A 338 -19.86 -5.28 2.95
N ALA A 339 -20.89 -5.19 3.79
CA ALA A 339 -21.57 -3.92 4.07
C ALA A 339 -20.63 -2.87 4.71
N ILE A 340 -19.74 -3.31 5.62
CA ILE A 340 -18.74 -2.42 6.22
C ILE A 340 -17.69 -2.01 5.18
N SER A 341 -17.22 -2.95 4.37
CA SER A 341 -16.25 -2.69 3.30
C SER A 341 -16.78 -1.64 2.33
N GLN A 342 -18.01 -1.83 1.80
CA GLN A 342 -18.69 -0.89 0.90
C GLN A 342 -18.87 0.51 1.51
N LYS A 343 -19.15 0.61 2.83
CA LYS A 343 -19.19 1.90 3.54
C LYS A 343 -17.87 2.66 3.41
N TYR A 344 -16.72 1.98 3.61
CA TYR A 344 -15.40 2.60 3.56
C TYR A 344 -14.90 2.81 2.14
N GLU A 345 -15.17 1.90 1.23
CA GLU A 345 -14.89 2.03 -0.21
C GLU A 345 -15.53 3.31 -0.74
N LYS A 346 -16.82 3.50 -0.48
CA LYS A 346 -17.53 4.73 -0.86
C LYS A 346 -16.99 5.97 -0.15
N TYR A 347 -16.63 5.86 1.13
CA TYR A 347 -16.09 7.01 1.90
C TYR A 347 -14.74 7.47 1.37
N PHE A 348 -13.87 6.55 0.95
CA PHE A 348 -12.51 6.87 0.52
C PHE A 348 -12.38 7.06 -0.99
N TYR A 349 -13.40 6.70 -1.79
CA TYR A 349 -13.31 6.73 -3.25
C TYR A 349 -12.82 8.07 -3.79
N ASP A 350 -13.49 9.18 -3.42
CA ASP A 350 -13.12 10.51 -3.91
C ASP A 350 -11.68 10.89 -3.54
N ALA A 351 -11.24 10.55 -2.33
CA ALA A 351 -9.88 10.85 -1.90
C ALA A 351 -8.85 10.05 -2.71
N ALA A 352 -9.13 8.78 -2.98
CA ALA A 352 -8.26 7.91 -3.78
C ALA A 352 -8.25 8.32 -5.26
N PHE A 353 -9.41 8.69 -5.82
CA PHE A 353 -9.54 9.18 -7.19
C PHE A 353 -8.84 10.53 -7.37
N ASN A 354 -9.06 11.48 -6.47
CA ASN A 354 -8.44 12.81 -6.51
C ASN A 354 -6.91 12.74 -6.41
N ASN A 355 -6.39 11.81 -5.61
CA ASN A 355 -4.96 11.54 -5.55
C ASN A 355 -4.42 11.05 -6.90
N PHE A 356 -5.10 10.12 -7.57
CA PHE A 356 -4.74 9.67 -8.91
C PHE A 356 -4.79 10.82 -9.93
N THR A 357 -5.84 11.61 -9.91
CA THR A 357 -6.01 12.77 -10.79
C THR A 357 -4.84 13.76 -10.66
N ALA A 358 -4.43 14.08 -9.43
CA ALA A 358 -3.29 14.95 -9.17
C ALA A 358 -1.99 14.36 -9.74
N ARG A 359 -1.77 13.03 -9.63
CA ARG A 359 -0.61 12.35 -10.22
C ARG A 359 -0.61 12.40 -11.75
N MET A 360 -1.79 12.32 -12.38
CA MET A 360 -1.92 12.46 -13.82
C MET A 360 -1.71 13.91 -14.29
N ASP A 361 -2.06 14.91 -13.47
CA ASP A 361 -1.63 16.30 -13.71
C ASP A 361 -0.10 16.43 -13.69
N TRP A 362 0.59 15.74 -12.73
CA TRP A 362 2.06 15.73 -12.71
C TRP A 362 2.63 15.09 -13.97
N ALA A 363 2.10 13.95 -14.40
CA ALA A 363 2.52 13.25 -15.63
C ALA A 363 2.36 14.14 -16.87
N LYS A 364 1.31 14.96 -16.93
CA LYS A 364 0.99 15.81 -18.05
C LYS A 364 2.05 16.91 -18.29
N ASP A 365 2.44 17.66 -17.25
CA ASP A 365 3.27 18.85 -17.42
C ASP A 365 4.25 19.14 -16.27
N GLY A 366 4.35 18.27 -15.28
CA GLY A 366 5.21 18.44 -14.11
C GLY A 366 4.69 19.47 -13.12
N LYS A 367 3.39 19.67 -13.08
CA LYS A 367 2.67 20.55 -12.15
C LYS A 367 1.53 19.77 -11.49
N GLY A 368 0.96 20.34 -10.44
CA GLY A 368 -0.20 19.75 -9.75
C GLY A 368 -0.05 19.82 -8.25
N ASN A 369 -1.09 19.45 -7.54
CA ASN A 369 -1.16 19.49 -6.09
C ASN A 369 -0.43 18.31 -5.43
N ARG A 370 0.01 18.46 -4.17
CA ARG A 370 0.62 17.43 -3.32
C ARG A 370 -0.20 17.23 -2.05
N ASN A 371 -0.21 16.02 -1.55
CA ASN A 371 -0.93 15.72 -0.32
C ASN A 371 -0.35 16.43 0.91
N PRO A 372 -1.20 16.84 1.87
CA PRO A 372 -0.76 17.34 3.17
C PRO A 372 0.13 16.34 3.91
N ILE A 373 1.12 16.85 4.62
CA ILE A 373 2.01 16.08 5.50
C ILE A 373 1.49 16.16 6.93
N VAL A 374 0.90 15.05 7.40
CA VAL A 374 0.21 15.01 8.69
C VAL A 374 1.14 14.64 9.83
N ILE A 375 1.24 15.53 10.81
CA ILE A 375 2.05 15.35 12.03
C ILE A 375 1.08 15.27 13.21
N VAL A 376 1.16 14.22 14.02
CA VAL A 376 0.32 14.05 15.21
C VAL A 376 1.19 13.90 16.45
N ASN A 377 0.92 14.72 17.48
CA ASN A 377 1.67 14.78 18.73
C ASN A 377 3.19 14.95 18.50
N GLY A 378 3.56 15.78 17.51
CA GLY A 378 4.94 16.05 17.11
C GLY A 378 5.65 14.90 16.39
N LYS A 379 4.95 13.79 16.13
CA LYS A 379 5.50 12.63 15.41
C LYS A 379 5.29 12.78 13.91
N LYS A 380 6.38 12.84 13.17
CA LYS A 380 6.41 12.73 11.70
C LYS A 380 6.32 11.27 11.27
N GLY A 381 6.16 11.02 9.95
CA GLY A 381 6.12 9.69 9.35
C GLY A 381 4.68 9.18 9.16
N LEU A 382 4.53 7.93 8.78
CA LEU A 382 3.25 7.34 8.37
C LEU A 382 2.74 6.26 9.36
N GLU A 383 3.59 5.77 10.26
CA GLU A 383 3.22 4.75 11.23
C GLU A 383 2.17 5.28 12.21
N ALA A 384 1.34 4.40 12.71
CA ALA A 384 0.33 4.75 13.70
C ALA A 384 0.94 5.30 14.99
N VAL A 385 0.34 6.36 15.53
CA VAL A 385 0.73 6.93 16.82
C VAL A 385 0.07 6.13 17.95
N SER A 386 0.87 5.37 18.70
CA SER A 386 0.39 4.61 19.85
C SER A 386 0.33 5.45 21.12
N ILE A 387 -0.80 5.41 21.83
CA ILE A 387 -1.04 6.08 23.11
C ILE A 387 -1.58 5.06 24.11
N LYS A 388 -1.05 5.07 25.33
CA LYS A 388 -1.58 4.29 26.47
C LYS A 388 -2.20 5.25 27.48
N THR A 389 -3.43 4.97 27.92
CA THR A 389 -4.15 5.79 28.90
C THR A 389 -5.01 4.93 29.81
N LYS A 390 -5.51 5.48 30.92
CA LYS A 390 -6.53 4.82 31.75
C LYS A 390 -7.91 5.03 31.14
N ALA A 391 -8.79 4.02 31.22
CA ALA A 391 -10.20 4.18 30.91
C ALA A 391 -10.84 5.30 31.77
N GLY A 392 -11.82 6.01 31.25
CA GLY A 392 -12.44 7.18 31.90
C GLY A 392 -11.63 8.47 31.82
N LYS A 393 -10.46 8.51 31.14
CA LYS A 393 -9.64 9.71 30.96
C LYS A 393 -9.82 10.34 29.59
N THR A 394 -9.49 11.62 29.50
CA THR A 394 -9.43 12.34 28.22
C THR A 394 -8.01 12.26 27.65
N VAL A 395 -7.90 12.02 26.35
CA VAL A 395 -6.65 12.04 25.59
C VAL A 395 -6.68 13.26 24.68
N ARG A 396 -5.69 14.13 24.81
CA ARG A 396 -5.48 15.26 23.90
C ARG A 396 -4.68 14.80 22.69
N LEU A 397 -5.19 15.06 21.51
CA LEU A 397 -4.55 14.85 20.21
C LEU A 397 -4.21 16.20 19.60
N ASN A 398 -3.06 16.28 18.96
CA ASN A 398 -2.52 17.55 18.46
C ASN A 398 -1.89 17.35 17.08
N ALA A 399 -2.43 18.02 16.07
CA ALA A 399 -1.91 18.02 14.70
C ALA A 399 -1.11 19.28 14.36
N LEU A 400 -0.67 20.06 15.37
CA LEU A 400 0.24 21.21 15.15
C LEU A 400 1.53 20.76 14.47
N GLY A 401 1.97 21.54 13.48
CA GLY A 401 3.12 21.23 12.64
C GLY A 401 2.75 20.48 11.36
N THR A 402 1.51 20.02 11.18
CA THR A 402 0.97 19.58 9.90
C THR A 402 1.05 20.73 8.89
N TYR A 403 1.47 20.43 7.68
CA TYR A 403 1.64 21.46 6.64
C TYR A 403 1.31 20.89 5.25
N ASP A 404 1.02 21.80 4.36
CA ASP A 404 0.89 21.52 2.94
C ASP A 404 2.18 21.89 2.20
N PRO A 405 2.73 20.98 1.34
CA PRO A 405 3.95 21.27 0.59
C PRO A 405 3.80 22.38 -0.46
N ASP A 406 2.59 22.70 -0.89
CA ASP A 406 2.27 23.75 -1.86
C ASP A 406 1.82 25.05 -1.18
N GLY A 407 1.64 25.02 0.15
CA GLY A 407 1.20 26.16 0.95
C GLY A 407 -0.31 26.35 1.02
N ASP A 408 -1.07 25.34 0.64
CA ASP A 408 -2.53 25.35 0.66
C ASP A 408 -3.08 25.38 2.09
N LYS A 409 -4.31 25.91 2.26
CA LYS A 409 -4.99 25.94 3.55
C LYS A 409 -5.51 24.56 3.89
N LEU A 410 -5.36 24.18 5.16
CA LEU A 410 -5.72 22.87 5.67
C LEU A 410 -6.99 22.92 6.50
N THR A 411 -7.84 21.91 6.34
CA THR A 411 -8.96 21.57 7.21
C THR A 411 -8.70 20.23 7.89
N TYR A 412 -9.23 20.04 9.09
CA TYR A 412 -8.97 18.89 9.95
C TYR A 412 -10.26 18.14 10.24
N LYS A 413 -10.19 16.82 10.34
CA LYS A 413 -11.28 15.96 10.80
C LYS A 413 -10.70 14.82 11.62
N TRP A 414 -11.06 14.76 12.89
CA TRP A 414 -10.78 13.63 13.77
C TRP A 414 -12.03 12.77 13.89
N TRP A 415 -11.87 11.48 13.62
CA TRP A 415 -13.00 10.58 13.67
C TRP A 415 -12.59 9.20 14.17
N TYR A 416 -13.55 8.47 14.73
CA TYR A 416 -13.38 7.15 15.28
C TYR A 416 -13.70 6.08 14.24
N MET A 417 -12.82 5.08 14.12
CA MET A 417 -13.00 3.90 13.26
C MET A 417 -13.22 2.67 14.16
N PRO A 418 -14.48 2.35 14.53
CA PRO A 418 -14.78 1.28 15.48
C PRO A 418 -14.39 -0.10 14.95
N GLU A 419 -14.45 -0.31 13.64
CA GLU A 419 -14.19 -1.61 13.04
C GLU A 419 -12.72 -2.05 13.17
N ALA A 420 -11.78 -1.10 13.24
CA ALA A 420 -10.35 -1.39 13.33
C ALA A 420 -9.85 -1.70 14.75
N GLY A 421 -10.63 -1.40 15.79
CA GLY A 421 -10.27 -1.63 17.18
C GLY A 421 -11.14 -2.68 17.88
N ASP A 422 -10.84 -2.97 19.15
CA ASP A 422 -11.62 -3.89 19.97
C ASP A 422 -12.81 -3.23 20.67
N TYR A 423 -12.77 -1.91 20.86
CA TYR A 423 -13.88 -1.17 21.41
C TYR A 423 -14.93 -0.88 20.34
N LYS A 424 -16.18 -1.21 20.60
CA LYS A 424 -17.30 -1.04 19.64
C LYS A 424 -18.34 -0.04 20.10
N GLY A 425 -18.18 0.55 21.31
CA GLY A 425 -19.06 1.57 21.84
C GLY A 425 -18.82 2.96 21.21
N ASN A 426 -19.59 3.94 21.65
CA ASN A 426 -19.47 5.30 21.17
C ASN A 426 -18.27 6.03 21.77
N ILE A 427 -17.55 6.78 20.95
CA ILE A 427 -16.45 7.66 21.34
C ILE A 427 -16.87 9.10 21.11
N LYS A 428 -16.76 9.93 22.16
CA LYS A 428 -16.93 11.38 22.04
C LYS A 428 -15.59 12.03 21.73
N ILE A 429 -15.57 12.83 20.68
CA ILE A 429 -14.41 13.62 20.23
C ILE A 429 -14.83 15.09 20.26
N ASN A 430 -14.24 15.88 21.16
CA ASN A 430 -14.43 17.33 21.19
C ASN A 430 -13.50 18.00 20.19
N ASP A 431 -13.93 19.12 19.61
CA ASP A 431 -13.15 19.90 18.63
C ASP A 431 -12.62 19.05 17.48
N SER A 432 -13.49 18.14 16.97
CA SER A 432 -13.15 17.15 15.94
C SER A 432 -12.76 17.76 14.58
N ASP A 433 -13.01 19.05 14.38
CA ASP A 433 -12.67 19.85 13.20
C ASP A 433 -11.46 20.79 13.42
N LYS A 434 -10.81 20.73 14.60
CA LYS A 434 -9.68 21.59 14.97
C LYS A 434 -8.35 20.87 14.89
N THR A 435 -7.29 21.66 14.85
CA THR A 435 -5.89 21.18 14.92
C THR A 435 -5.61 20.41 16.21
N VAL A 436 -6.27 20.80 17.30
CA VAL A 436 -6.19 20.11 18.60
C VAL A 436 -7.56 19.60 18.96
N SER A 437 -7.63 18.35 19.35
CA SER A 437 -8.87 17.64 19.66
C SER A 437 -8.72 16.85 20.96
N GLU A 438 -9.83 16.51 21.60
CA GLU A 438 -9.87 15.70 22.81
C GLU A 438 -10.76 14.48 22.63
N VAL A 439 -10.22 13.32 22.92
CA VAL A 439 -10.93 12.03 22.86
C VAL A 439 -11.27 11.59 24.29
N ILE A 440 -12.54 11.48 24.61
CA ILE A 440 -13.01 11.00 25.91
C ILE A 440 -13.07 9.48 25.87
N ILE A 441 -12.22 8.85 26.68
CA ILE A 441 -12.12 7.38 26.74
C ILE A 441 -13.18 6.85 27.71
N PRO A 442 -14.16 6.07 27.25
CA PRO A 442 -15.18 5.52 28.14
C PRO A 442 -14.60 4.59 29.21
N ALA A 443 -15.28 4.50 30.37
CA ALA A 443 -14.83 3.64 31.47
C ALA A 443 -14.90 2.15 31.09
N ASP A 444 -15.85 1.75 30.27
CA ASP A 444 -16.05 0.40 29.75
C ASP A 444 -15.10 0.01 28.61
N ALA A 445 -14.27 0.95 28.15
CA ALA A 445 -13.22 0.68 27.18
C ALA A 445 -11.96 0.03 27.79
N LYS A 446 -11.94 -0.26 29.10
CA LYS A 446 -10.79 -0.88 29.79
C LYS A 446 -10.37 -2.19 29.10
N GLY A 447 -9.06 -2.29 28.81
CA GLY A 447 -8.46 -3.44 28.10
C GLY A 447 -8.64 -3.42 26.58
N LYS A 448 -9.30 -2.39 26.03
CA LYS A 448 -9.62 -2.28 24.61
C LYS A 448 -8.73 -1.31 23.85
N THR A 449 -8.71 -1.47 22.53
CA THR A 449 -8.06 -0.56 21.57
C THR A 449 -9.12 0.30 20.86
N ILE A 450 -8.77 1.57 20.65
CA ILE A 450 -9.61 2.58 19.99
C ILE A 450 -8.77 3.19 18.87
N HIS A 451 -9.27 3.21 17.64
CA HIS A 451 -8.58 3.79 16.50
C HIS A 451 -9.21 5.13 16.11
N ILE A 452 -8.43 6.20 16.24
CA ILE A 452 -8.80 7.55 15.82
C ILE A 452 -8.01 7.90 14.58
N ILE A 453 -8.66 8.45 13.58
CA ILE A 453 -8.04 8.93 12.36
C ILE A 453 -7.99 10.46 12.39
N CYS A 454 -6.80 11.02 12.18
CA CYS A 454 -6.62 12.41 11.79
C CYS A 454 -6.63 12.45 10.26
N GLU A 455 -7.65 13.04 9.70
CA GLU A 455 -7.81 13.29 8.27
C GLU A 455 -7.61 14.79 8.04
N VAL A 456 -6.72 15.15 7.14
CA VAL A 456 -6.39 16.53 6.80
C VAL A 456 -6.61 16.71 5.30
N THR A 457 -7.38 17.73 4.93
CA THR A 457 -7.69 18.04 3.54
C THR A 457 -7.16 19.43 3.20
N ASP A 458 -6.46 19.56 2.08
CA ASP A 458 -6.07 20.86 1.53
C ASP A 458 -7.23 21.52 0.75
N ASN A 459 -7.04 22.79 0.36
CA ASN A 459 -7.93 23.49 -0.55
C ASN A 459 -7.30 23.74 -1.93
N GLY A 460 -6.26 23.00 -2.24
CA GLY A 460 -5.61 22.99 -3.55
C GLY A 460 -6.47 22.28 -4.61
N LYS A 461 -5.95 22.20 -5.81
CA LYS A 461 -6.64 21.46 -6.89
C LYS A 461 -6.86 20.01 -6.47
N HIS A 462 -8.06 19.51 -6.62
CA HIS A 462 -8.54 18.16 -6.24
C HIS A 462 -8.72 17.92 -4.74
N ASN A 463 -8.47 18.89 -3.84
CA ASN A 463 -8.68 18.75 -2.39
C ASN A 463 -8.07 17.46 -1.82
N LEU A 464 -6.73 17.35 -1.92
CA LEU A 464 -6.02 16.14 -1.55
C LEU A 464 -6.05 15.90 -0.04
N LYS A 465 -5.96 14.64 0.35
CA LYS A 465 -6.00 14.25 1.75
C LYS A 465 -4.71 13.60 2.22
N GLY A 466 -4.32 13.91 3.45
CA GLY A 466 -3.33 13.19 4.22
C GLY A 466 -3.96 12.60 5.47
N TYR A 467 -3.39 11.51 5.98
CA TYR A 467 -3.92 10.80 7.13
C TYR A 467 -2.88 10.52 8.19
N ARG A 468 -3.34 10.35 9.42
CA ARG A 468 -2.57 9.74 10.49
C ARG A 468 -3.46 8.94 11.42
N ARG A 469 -3.13 7.67 11.62
CA ARG A 469 -3.82 6.81 12.57
C ARG A 469 -3.26 6.98 13.98
N VAL A 470 -4.15 7.06 14.96
CA VAL A 470 -3.81 7.01 16.38
C VAL A 470 -4.48 5.79 17.00
N ILE A 471 -3.68 4.95 17.66
CA ILE A 471 -4.17 3.76 18.36
C ILE A 471 -4.07 4.02 19.85
N ILE A 472 -5.21 4.13 20.52
CA ILE A 472 -5.31 4.37 21.96
C ILE A 472 -5.59 3.01 22.64
N ARG A 473 -4.73 2.62 23.58
CA ARG A 473 -4.90 1.43 24.43
C ARG A 473 -5.38 1.87 25.79
N ALA A 474 -6.64 1.59 26.13
CA ALA A 474 -7.25 1.89 27.43
C ALA A 474 -6.86 0.83 28.46
N LYS A 475 -6.19 1.22 29.56
CA LYS A 475 -5.78 0.35 30.64
C LYS A 475 -6.80 0.38 31.79
#